data_f0e75c4a6117aa76835f195d4bc2f6cd
#
_entry.id   f0e75c4a6117aa76835f195d4bc2f6cd
#
_cell.length_a   1.000
_cell.length_b   1.000
_cell.length_c   1.000
_cell.angle_alpha   90.00
_cell.angle_beta   90.00
_cell.angle_gamma   90.00
#
_symmetry.space_group_name_H-M   'P 1'
#
loop_
_entity.id
_entity.type
_entity.pdbx_description
1 polymer ?
#
loop_
_entity_poly.entity_id
_entity_poly.type
_entity_poly.pdbx_seq_one_letter_code
_entity_poly.pdbx_strand_id
1 'polypeptide(L)'
;MRIDQTIGRLKPGVSTEQAQAEMQAIAARLAQAYPDTNAEITATVVPLRDFWYGKVRRSFWLLLGACGFVLLIACANVANLLMTQATVRERELAVRAALGASQGRLIRQSLSEALLLVSIGCAGGILLGVLGVRVLVSLLPEEILPFFVKIELDGRALIFTLLIAIVTAFIVGLIPALRTASVDLDQSLKEGGKSGIGSRMQRVRGLLIVTEIALAVVLLAGAGLMLRSFTRLQNTSPGFDADNVLHLEINPTYRRQEDYRVEFMSRHYQQLLQQIATVPGVEAVAANSDLPFVGQRPWYRGEFSVEGQSSEEQKLNPVVNYQAVSPDYFRVMQIPLLRGRAFTERDTVGAGAHRDVAIISRQLAERIWPNAEPLGKRVNCNNDGSGCAEIVGIAGDVKHNSLVDEAGYDFYCSAFQSYSKQTHFVARTKGDPMAVAKEIQRAIWQVSPDTGIFNVMPVTRLSANTIWQSRIWGLLFGIFSGIALVLATAGIYGVMAYFVTQRTREIGVRIALGAQWRDILTLVLTSGMFYVAVGLAIGLAGALALTRLMTSLLFEVSPTDPATFGAVAFGVILATLLACYIPARRAAKVDPLVALRYE
;
A
#
# COMPACT_ATOMS: atom_id res chain seq x y z
N MET A 1 7.14 7.83 -31.13
CA MET A 1 8.11 7.20 -30.19
C MET A 1 7.86 5.69 -30.19
N ARG A 2 8.79 4.87 -30.68
CA ARG A 2 8.72 3.41 -30.56
C ARG A 2 9.16 3.02 -29.15
N ILE A 3 8.28 2.41 -28.36
CA ILE A 3 8.63 1.82 -27.06
C ILE A 3 8.47 0.31 -27.19
N ASP A 4 9.55 -0.35 -27.62
CA ASP A 4 9.60 -1.80 -27.68
C ASP A 4 10.28 -2.31 -26.39
N GLN A 5 9.63 -3.21 -25.68
CA GLN A 5 10.20 -3.85 -24.50
C GLN A 5 10.65 -5.26 -24.89
N THR A 6 11.94 -5.53 -24.68
CA THR A 6 12.52 -6.83 -24.98
C THR A 6 13.15 -7.41 -23.72
N ILE A 7 12.87 -8.66 -23.41
CA ILE A 7 13.51 -9.39 -22.29
C ILE A 7 14.63 -10.24 -22.87
N GLY A 8 15.82 -10.08 -22.30
CA GLY A 8 17.01 -10.84 -22.68
C GLY A 8 17.77 -11.41 -21.49
N ARG A 9 18.51 -12.48 -21.69
CA ARG A 9 19.44 -13.02 -20.71
C ARG A 9 20.86 -12.62 -21.11
N LEU A 10 21.57 -11.96 -20.20
CA LEU A 10 22.97 -11.60 -20.40
C LEU A 10 23.85 -12.86 -20.43
N LYS A 11 24.93 -12.83 -21.22
CA LYS A 11 25.94 -13.88 -21.21
C LYS A 11 26.64 -13.96 -19.83
N PRO A 12 27.13 -15.13 -19.42
CA PRO A 12 27.91 -15.27 -18.19
C PRO A 12 29.07 -14.28 -18.15
N GLY A 13 29.21 -13.54 -17.05
CA GLY A 13 30.29 -12.56 -16.86
C GLY A 13 30.04 -11.17 -17.42
N VAL A 14 28.93 -10.92 -18.11
CA VAL A 14 28.54 -9.58 -18.57
C VAL A 14 27.73 -8.86 -17.51
N SER A 15 28.16 -7.66 -17.11
CA SER A 15 27.42 -6.81 -16.16
C SER A 15 26.29 -6.02 -16.84
N THR A 16 25.35 -5.53 -16.06
CA THR A 16 24.25 -4.67 -16.55
C THR A 16 24.77 -3.39 -17.17
N GLU A 17 25.84 -2.81 -16.58
CA GLU A 17 26.49 -1.60 -17.03
C GLU A 17 27.18 -1.81 -18.39
N GLN A 18 27.82 -2.96 -18.59
CA GLN A 18 28.42 -3.33 -19.88
C GLN A 18 27.33 -3.50 -20.96
N ALA A 19 26.24 -4.19 -20.63
CA ALA A 19 25.11 -4.35 -21.53
C ALA A 19 24.46 -2.98 -21.89
N GLN A 20 24.33 -2.08 -20.91
CA GLN A 20 23.83 -0.72 -21.13
C GLN A 20 24.73 0.07 -22.09
N ALA A 21 26.05 0.02 -21.88
CA ALA A 21 27.02 0.71 -22.75
C ALA A 21 26.98 0.16 -24.19
N GLU A 22 26.88 -1.15 -24.35
CA GLU A 22 26.77 -1.79 -25.68
C GLU A 22 25.48 -1.39 -26.41
N MET A 23 24.34 -1.42 -25.70
CA MET A 23 23.06 -1.01 -26.24
C MET A 23 23.03 0.47 -26.63
N GLN A 24 23.65 1.35 -25.84
CA GLN A 24 23.80 2.76 -26.19
C GLN A 24 24.68 2.96 -27.42
N ALA A 25 25.79 2.21 -27.55
CA ALA A 25 26.63 2.25 -28.73
C ALA A 25 25.91 1.76 -29.99
N ILE A 26 25.03 0.74 -29.87
CA ILE A 26 24.18 0.28 -30.97
C ILE A 26 23.16 1.36 -31.34
N ALA A 27 22.47 1.96 -30.36
CA ALA A 27 21.51 3.03 -30.60
C ALA A 27 22.17 4.22 -31.30
N ALA A 28 23.35 4.64 -30.86
CA ALA A 28 24.10 5.73 -31.49
C ALA A 28 24.48 5.44 -32.97
N ARG A 29 24.90 4.19 -33.26
CA ARG A 29 25.18 3.78 -34.65
C ARG A 29 23.93 3.78 -35.53
N LEU A 30 22.79 3.33 -34.99
CA LEU A 30 21.51 3.36 -35.67
C LEU A 30 21.03 4.79 -35.91
N ALA A 31 21.23 5.69 -34.98
CA ALA A 31 20.92 7.11 -35.15
C ALA A 31 21.76 7.77 -36.23
N GLN A 32 23.02 7.38 -36.41
CA GLN A 32 23.88 7.84 -37.49
C GLN A 32 23.49 7.24 -38.84
N ALA A 33 23.14 5.95 -38.89
CA ALA A 33 22.79 5.25 -40.11
C ALA A 33 21.37 5.62 -40.62
N TYR A 34 20.46 5.92 -39.72
CA TYR A 34 19.04 6.21 -39.99
C TYR A 34 18.57 7.43 -39.22
N PRO A 35 19.08 8.64 -39.51
CA PRO A 35 18.79 9.85 -38.74
C PRO A 35 17.30 10.20 -38.71
N ASP A 36 16.58 9.98 -39.83
CA ASP A 36 15.17 10.35 -39.95
C ASP A 36 14.25 9.55 -39.00
N THR A 37 14.67 8.36 -38.57
CA THR A 37 13.82 7.45 -37.77
C THR A 37 14.39 7.11 -36.40
N ASN A 38 15.69 7.30 -36.15
CA ASN A 38 16.37 6.84 -34.95
C ASN A 38 17.18 7.93 -34.22
N ALA A 39 17.18 9.19 -34.68
CA ALA A 39 18.00 10.26 -34.12
C ALA A 39 17.76 10.46 -32.59
N GLU A 40 16.54 10.27 -32.11
CA GLU A 40 16.14 10.46 -30.73
C GLU A 40 15.86 9.15 -29.97
N ILE A 41 16.15 7.99 -30.60
CA ILE A 41 15.92 6.68 -29.97
C ILE A 41 17.12 6.29 -29.13
N THR A 42 16.87 6.05 -27.85
CA THR A 42 17.87 5.51 -26.91
C THR A 42 17.44 4.14 -26.39
N ALA A 43 18.42 3.35 -25.95
CA ALA A 43 18.16 2.06 -25.32
C ALA A 43 18.53 2.11 -23.84
N THR A 44 17.64 1.62 -22.98
CA THR A 44 17.88 1.49 -21.53
C THR A 44 17.78 0.04 -21.12
N VAL A 45 18.83 -0.47 -20.47
CA VAL A 45 18.87 -1.83 -19.91
C VAL A 45 18.59 -1.75 -18.42
N VAL A 46 17.52 -2.40 -17.98
CA VAL A 46 17.12 -2.43 -16.58
C VAL A 46 17.07 -3.90 -16.13
N PRO A 47 17.65 -4.27 -14.99
CA PRO A 47 17.47 -5.60 -14.45
C PRO A 47 15.99 -5.93 -14.29
N LEU A 48 15.55 -7.08 -14.78
CA LEU A 48 14.13 -7.48 -14.73
C LEU A 48 13.57 -7.43 -13.31
N ARG A 49 14.40 -7.76 -12.31
CA ARG A 49 14.06 -7.63 -10.90
C ARG A 49 13.74 -6.18 -10.50
N ASP A 50 14.54 -5.21 -10.94
CA ASP A 50 14.34 -3.81 -10.58
C ASP A 50 13.16 -3.20 -11.37
N PHE A 51 12.92 -3.68 -12.57
CA PHE A 51 11.74 -3.31 -13.36
C PHE A 51 10.43 -3.69 -12.65
N TRP A 52 10.34 -4.93 -12.13
CA TRP A 52 9.14 -5.43 -11.46
C TRP A 52 9.02 -4.98 -10.00
N TYR A 53 10.13 -4.98 -9.25
CA TYR A 53 10.11 -4.78 -7.80
C TYR A 53 10.69 -3.44 -7.34
N GLY A 54 11.30 -2.66 -8.24
CA GLY A 54 11.96 -1.40 -7.87
C GLY A 54 11.03 -0.41 -7.17
N LYS A 55 9.81 -0.29 -7.68
CA LYS A 55 8.79 0.63 -7.12
C LYS A 55 8.32 0.21 -5.71
N VAL A 56 8.24 -1.09 -5.42
CA VAL A 56 7.74 -1.60 -4.14
C VAL A 56 8.84 -1.83 -3.10
N ARG A 57 10.12 -1.75 -3.49
CA ARG A 57 11.28 -2.00 -2.62
C ARG A 57 11.27 -1.09 -1.38
N ARG A 58 10.95 0.20 -1.54
CA ARG A 58 10.87 1.16 -0.42
C ARG A 58 9.78 0.77 0.56
N SER A 59 8.62 0.34 0.07
CA SER A 59 7.49 -0.08 0.89
C SER A 59 7.83 -1.32 1.72
N PHE A 60 8.58 -2.28 1.16
CA PHE A 60 9.05 -3.45 1.91
C PHE A 60 10.00 -3.09 3.04
N TRP A 61 10.92 -2.13 2.84
CA TRP A 61 11.80 -1.67 3.92
C TRP A 61 11.03 -0.99 5.06
N LEU A 62 10.01 -0.21 4.73
CA LEU A 62 9.13 0.41 5.74
C LEU A 62 8.34 -0.65 6.51
N LEU A 63 7.84 -1.68 5.82
CA LEU A 63 7.13 -2.80 6.45
C LEU A 63 8.06 -3.60 7.37
N LEU A 64 9.29 -3.87 6.92
CA LEU A 64 10.29 -4.55 7.75
C LEU A 64 10.63 -3.73 9.00
N GLY A 65 10.74 -2.40 8.86
CA GLY A 65 10.89 -1.50 9.99
C GLY A 65 9.71 -1.56 10.97
N ALA A 66 8.47 -1.59 10.46
CA ALA A 66 7.27 -1.75 11.27
C ALA A 66 7.25 -3.10 12.01
N CYS A 67 7.62 -4.21 11.35
CA CYS A 67 7.83 -5.51 12.00
C CYS A 67 8.88 -5.43 13.12
N GLY A 68 10.00 -4.74 12.85
CA GLY A 68 11.06 -4.52 13.84
C GLY A 68 10.55 -3.77 15.07
N PHE A 69 9.71 -2.74 14.89
CA PHE A 69 9.11 -2.00 16.00
C PHE A 69 8.16 -2.86 16.83
N VAL A 70 7.29 -3.65 16.18
CA VAL A 70 6.41 -4.60 16.90
C VAL A 70 7.24 -5.62 17.68
N LEU A 71 8.32 -6.14 17.10
CA LEU A 71 9.23 -7.06 17.79
C LEU A 71 9.90 -6.41 19.01
N LEU A 72 10.36 -5.15 18.88
CA LEU A 72 10.96 -4.41 20.01
C LEU A 72 9.96 -4.19 21.13
N ILE A 73 8.70 -3.85 20.81
CA ILE A 73 7.62 -3.72 21.80
C ILE A 73 7.37 -5.07 22.49
N ALA A 74 7.30 -6.17 21.72
CA ALA A 74 7.13 -7.50 22.29
C ALA A 74 8.30 -7.91 23.19
N CYS A 75 9.55 -7.63 22.78
CA CYS A 75 10.74 -7.87 23.59
C CYS A 75 10.71 -7.08 24.92
N ALA A 76 10.31 -5.79 24.85
CA ALA A 76 10.20 -4.95 26.04
C ALA A 76 9.14 -5.48 27.01
N ASN A 77 7.99 -5.92 26.50
CA ASN A 77 6.93 -6.54 27.31
C ASN A 77 7.39 -7.84 27.99
N VAL A 78 8.02 -8.75 27.24
CA VAL A 78 8.51 -10.01 27.83
C VAL A 78 9.62 -9.73 28.85
N ALA A 79 10.55 -8.81 28.56
CA ALA A 79 11.59 -8.39 29.51
C ALA A 79 10.97 -7.83 30.80
N ASN A 80 9.92 -7.02 30.69
CA ASN A 80 9.21 -6.44 31.82
C ASN A 80 8.51 -7.52 32.69
N LEU A 81 7.88 -8.51 32.05
CA LEU A 81 7.26 -9.65 32.71
C LEU A 81 8.30 -10.52 33.44
N LEU A 82 9.42 -10.85 32.79
CA LEU A 82 10.50 -11.63 33.41
C LEU A 82 11.16 -10.89 34.56
N MET A 83 11.35 -9.57 34.47
CA MET A 83 11.83 -8.74 35.58
C MET A 83 10.86 -8.74 36.76
N THR A 84 9.57 -8.79 36.51
CA THR A 84 8.55 -8.88 37.57
C THR A 84 8.58 -10.25 38.26
N GLN A 85 8.71 -11.33 37.47
CA GLN A 85 8.85 -12.68 38.04
C GLN A 85 10.16 -12.85 38.83
N ALA A 86 11.27 -12.27 38.34
CA ALA A 86 12.56 -12.33 39.05
C ALA A 86 12.48 -11.71 40.46
N THR A 87 11.79 -10.56 40.60
CA THR A 87 11.62 -9.93 41.91
C THR A 87 10.74 -10.75 42.86
N VAL A 88 9.73 -11.47 42.38
CA VAL A 88 8.91 -12.37 43.19
C VAL A 88 9.71 -13.60 43.65
N ARG A 89 10.60 -14.10 42.79
CA ARG A 89 11.45 -15.29 43.07
C ARG A 89 12.79 -14.94 43.73
N GLU A 90 13.05 -13.69 44.09
CA GLU A 90 14.34 -13.24 44.64
C GLU A 90 14.70 -13.99 45.91
N ARG A 91 13.75 -14.18 46.83
CA ARG A 91 13.94 -14.98 48.06
C ARG A 91 14.25 -16.45 47.76
N GLU A 92 13.55 -17.06 46.81
CA GLU A 92 13.79 -18.45 46.37
C GLU A 92 15.20 -18.63 45.77
N LEU A 93 15.60 -17.68 44.93
CA LEU A 93 16.93 -17.70 44.30
C LEU A 93 18.04 -17.46 45.31
N ALA A 94 17.82 -16.56 46.30
CA ALA A 94 18.75 -16.32 47.40
C ALA A 94 18.93 -17.59 48.28
N VAL A 95 17.85 -18.29 48.61
CA VAL A 95 17.92 -19.57 49.35
C VAL A 95 18.69 -20.63 48.54
N ARG A 96 18.45 -20.76 47.24
CA ARG A 96 19.18 -21.71 46.39
C ARG A 96 20.67 -21.35 46.28
N ALA A 97 21.01 -20.07 46.19
CA ALA A 97 22.39 -19.60 46.18
C ALA A 97 23.07 -19.89 47.55
N ALA A 98 22.39 -19.69 48.67
CA ALA A 98 22.88 -20.01 50.00
C ALA A 98 23.10 -21.54 50.20
N LEU A 99 22.31 -22.37 49.54
CA LEU A 99 22.44 -23.83 49.50
C LEU A 99 23.52 -24.32 48.52
N GLY A 100 24.31 -23.41 47.92
CA GLY A 100 25.46 -23.73 47.06
C GLY A 100 25.15 -23.85 45.55
N ALA A 101 24.02 -23.34 45.08
CA ALA A 101 23.78 -23.30 43.63
C ALA A 101 24.75 -22.32 42.94
N SER A 102 25.52 -22.82 41.98
CA SER A 102 26.43 -21.98 41.20
C SER A 102 25.67 -21.00 40.32
N GLN A 103 26.25 -19.80 40.10
CA GLN A 103 25.69 -18.76 39.23
C GLN A 103 25.35 -19.29 37.82
N GLY A 104 26.21 -20.14 37.23
CA GLY A 104 25.97 -20.75 35.94
C GLY A 104 24.73 -21.66 35.89
N ARG A 105 24.35 -22.31 37.00
CA ARG A 105 23.13 -23.13 37.10
C ARG A 105 21.88 -22.26 37.08
N LEU A 106 21.88 -21.13 37.81
CA LEU A 106 20.78 -20.17 37.84
C LEU A 106 20.58 -19.47 36.49
N ILE A 107 21.67 -19.07 35.83
CA ILE A 107 21.64 -18.48 34.46
C ILE A 107 21.06 -19.49 33.47
N ARG A 108 21.54 -20.77 33.50
CA ARG A 108 21.05 -21.81 32.60
C ARG A 108 19.56 -22.08 32.80
N GLN A 109 19.07 -22.04 34.01
CA GLN A 109 17.66 -22.21 34.34
C GLN A 109 16.83 -21.05 33.73
N SER A 110 17.23 -19.79 33.96
CA SER A 110 16.52 -18.62 33.42
C SER A 110 16.53 -18.60 31.87
N LEU A 111 17.64 -18.98 31.25
CA LEU A 111 17.74 -19.10 29.80
C LEU A 111 16.87 -20.24 29.25
N SER A 112 16.79 -21.38 29.93
CA SER A 112 15.93 -22.50 29.49
C SER A 112 14.44 -22.15 29.58
N GLU A 113 14.01 -21.43 30.61
CA GLU A 113 12.63 -20.91 30.75
C GLU A 113 12.32 -19.91 29.60
N ALA A 114 13.23 -18.97 29.31
CA ALA A 114 13.09 -18.02 28.21
C ALA A 114 13.04 -18.72 26.85
N LEU A 115 13.92 -19.70 26.62
CA LEU A 115 13.99 -20.47 25.39
C LEU A 115 12.71 -21.27 25.15
N LEU A 116 12.13 -21.87 26.18
CA LEU A 116 10.87 -22.61 26.09
C LEU A 116 9.72 -21.68 25.67
N LEU A 117 9.61 -20.52 26.33
CA LEU A 117 8.57 -19.52 25.99
C LEU A 117 8.71 -19.03 24.55
N VAL A 118 9.93 -18.71 24.13
CA VAL A 118 10.21 -18.25 22.76
C VAL A 118 9.95 -19.36 21.74
N SER A 119 10.25 -20.63 22.05
CA SER A 119 9.99 -21.76 21.16
C SER A 119 8.50 -21.96 20.93
N ILE A 120 7.68 -21.90 21.98
CA ILE A 120 6.21 -21.98 21.86
C ILE A 120 5.67 -20.78 21.06
N GLY A 121 6.16 -19.57 21.36
CA GLY A 121 5.81 -18.36 20.62
C GLY A 121 6.21 -18.43 19.14
N CYS A 122 7.39 -18.96 18.84
CA CYS A 122 7.88 -19.15 17.48
C CYS A 122 7.02 -20.17 16.70
N ALA A 123 6.67 -21.29 17.31
CA ALA A 123 5.78 -22.28 16.68
C ALA A 123 4.39 -21.70 16.37
N GLY A 124 3.80 -20.99 17.33
CA GLY A 124 2.54 -20.25 17.11
C GLY A 124 2.67 -19.16 16.05
N GLY A 125 3.78 -18.42 16.05
CA GLY A 125 4.08 -17.38 15.08
C GLY A 125 4.23 -17.93 13.65
N ILE A 126 4.90 -19.07 13.47
CA ILE A 126 5.02 -19.75 12.16
C ILE A 126 3.64 -20.19 11.67
N LEU A 127 2.82 -20.79 12.54
CA LEU A 127 1.45 -21.20 12.19
C LEU A 127 0.61 -20.01 11.74
N LEU A 128 0.62 -18.91 12.51
CA LEU A 128 -0.08 -17.67 12.14
C LEU A 128 0.49 -17.05 10.87
N GLY A 129 1.80 -17.15 10.65
CA GLY A 129 2.46 -16.69 9.43
C GLY A 129 1.99 -17.45 8.20
N VAL A 130 1.91 -18.79 8.26
CA VAL A 130 1.37 -19.63 7.16
C VAL A 130 -0.07 -19.28 6.84
N LEU A 131 -0.91 -19.14 7.87
CA LEU A 131 -2.32 -18.77 7.69
C LEU A 131 -2.44 -17.34 7.15
N GLY A 132 -1.64 -16.40 7.68
CA GLY A 132 -1.63 -15.00 7.25
C GLY A 132 -1.21 -14.84 5.79
N VAL A 133 -0.18 -15.58 5.34
CA VAL A 133 0.23 -15.57 3.91
C VAL A 133 -0.89 -16.09 3.03
N ARG A 134 -1.57 -17.18 3.39
CA ARG A 134 -2.70 -17.70 2.62
C ARG A 134 -3.84 -16.69 2.50
N VAL A 135 -4.21 -16.05 3.61
CA VAL A 135 -5.24 -15.00 3.63
C VAL A 135 -4.79 -13.80 2.79
N LEU A 136 -3.53 -13.37 2.93
CA LEU A 136 -3.00 -12.25 2.15
C LEU A 136 -3.06 -12.54 0.65
N VAL A 137 -2.63 -13.73 0.22
CA VAL A 137 -2.66 -14.15 -1.19
C VAL A 137 -4.10 -14.20 -1.72
N SER A 138 -5.08 -14.67 -0.93
CA SER A 138 -6.49 -14.68 -1.34
C SER A 138 -7.12 -13.28 -1.47
N LEU A 139 -6.51 -12.25 -0.87
CA LEU A 139 -6.94 -10.86 -1.01
C LEU A 139 -6.32 -10.15 -2.22
N LEU A 140 -5.30 -10.75 -2.85
CA LEU A 140 -4.68 -10.20 -4.06
C LEU A 140 -5.57 -10.50 -5.28
N PRO A 141 -5.74 -9.54 -6.20
CA PRO A 141 -6.38 -9.82 -7.47
C PRO A 141 -5.59 -10.84 -8.28
N GLU A 142 -6.28 -11.83 -8.87
CA GLU A 142 -5.64 -12.93 -9.60
C GLU A 142 -4.81 -12.44 -10.80
N GLU A 143 -5.21 -11.33 -11.40
CA GLU A 143 -4.57 -10.75 -12.58
C GLU A 143 -3.23 -10.04 -12.29
N ILE A 144 -2.93 -9.76 -11.02
CA ILE A 144 -1.74 -8.96 -10.64
C ILE A 144 -0.50 -9.82 -10.48
N LEU A 145 -0.67 -11.05 -10.03
CA LEU A 145 0.45 -11.97 -9.86
C LEU A 145 0.78 -12.65 -11.19
N PRO A 146 1.99 -12.46 -11.73
CA PRO A 146 2.43 -13.25 -12.85
C PRO A 146 2.35 -14.73 -12.50
N PHE A 147 1.93 -15.58 -13.44
CA PHE A 147 1.71 -17.03 -13.24
C PHE A 147 2.93 -17.78 -12.69
N PHE A 148 4.13 -17.21 -12.81
CA PHE A 148 5.38 -17.77 -12.30
C PHE A 148 5.76 -17.30 -10.88
N VAL A 149 5.00 -16.38 -10.28
CA VAL A 149 5.25 -15.87 -8.93
C VAL A 149 4.42 -16.64 -7.92
N LYS A 150 5.09 -17.39 -7.06
CA LYS A 150 4.47 -18.04 -5.90
C LYS A 150 4.89 -17.33 -4.63
N ILE A 151 3.92 -16.90 -3.83
CA ILE A 151 4.16 -16.30 -2.52
C ILE A 151 3.99 -17.40 -1.48
N GLU A 152 5.12 -17.96 -1.04
CA GLU A 152 5.16 -19.04 -0.05
C GLU A 152 6.24 -18.75 1.00
N LEU A 153 6.07 -19.32 2.19
CA LEU A 153 7.12 -19.32 3.20
C LEU A 153 8.21 -20.31 2.78
N ASP A 154 9.35 -19.79 2.35
CA ASP A 154 10.51 -20.60 1.98
C ASP A 154 11.39 -20.94 3.20
N GLY A 155 12.32 -21.88 3.03
CA GLY A 155 13.26 -22.29 4.07
C GLY A 155 14.15 -21.14 4.58
N ARG A 156 14.45 -20.13 3.75
CA ARG A 156 15.26 -18.96 4.15
C ARG A 156 14.50 -18.06 5.11
N ALA A 157 13.20 -17.83 4.85
CA ALA A 157 12.35 -17.08 5.75
C ALA A 157 12.20 -17.78 7.10
N LEU A 158 12.08 -19.12 7.11
CA LEU A 158 12.03 -19.91 8.35
C LEU A 158 13.34 -19.85 9.14
N ILE A 159 14.49 -19.98 8.49
CA ILE A 159 15.82 -19.85 9.13
C ILE A 159 15.98 -18.44 9.71
N PHE A 160 15.62 -17.41 8.95
CA PHE A 160 15.68 -16.02 9.43
C PHE A 160 14.79 -15.81 10.65
N THR A 161 13.55 -16.33 10.64
CA THR A 161 12.63 -16.25 11.77
C THR A 161 13.20 -16.96 13.01
N LEU A 162 13.78 -18.14 12.82
CA LEU A 162 14.42 -18.91 13.89
C LEU A 162 15.62 -18.16 14.50
N LEU A 163 16.48 -17.56 13.66
CA LEU A 163 17.60 -16.75 14.13
C LEU A 163 17.14 -15.54 14.95
N ILE A 164 16.12 -14.82 14.47
CA ILE A 164 15.54 -13.72 15.23
C ILE A 164 14.96 -14.21 16.55
N ALA A 165 14.26 -15.34 16.58
CA ALA A 165 13.70 -15.91 17.79
C ALA A 165 14.80 -16.26 18.81
N ILE A 166 15.90 -16.84 18.38
CA ILE A 166 17.07 -17.16 19.24
C ILE A 166 17.69 -15.87 19.79
N VAL A 167 17.94 -14.88 18.94
CA VAL A 167 18.51 -13.58 19.35
C VAL A 167 17.59 -12.90 20.37
N THR A 168 16.28 -12.93 20.13
CA THR A 168 15.27 -12.38 21.05
C THR A 168 15.31 -13.12 22.40
N ALA A 169 15.37 -14.45 22.38
CA ALA A 169 15.46 -15.24 23.62
C ALA A 169 16.70 -14.89 24.44
N PHE A 170 17.84 -14.69 23.77
CA PHE A 170 19.09 -14.27 24.41
C PHE A 170 18.98 -12.87 25.01
N ILE A 171 18.49 -11.87 24.26
CA ILE A 171 18.36 -10.50 24.74
C ILE A 171 17.42 -10.43 25.96
N VAL A 172 16.26 -11.08 25.85
CA VAL A 172 15.23 -11.05 26.88
C VAL A 172 15.61 -11.89 28.10
N GLY A 173 16.28 -13.05 27.90
CA GLY A 173 16.70 -13.94 28.99
C GLY A 173 17.99 -13.51 29.69
N LEU A 174 18.91 -12.83 28.98
CA LEU A 174 20.21 -12.44 29.53
C LEU A 174 20.09 -11.32 30.58
N ILE A 175 19.21 -10.37 30.41
CA ILE A 175 19.03 -9.23 31.34
C ILE A 175 18.65 -9.71 32.76
N PRO A 176 17.63 -10.56 32.96
CA PRO A 176 17.34 -11.14 34.29
C PRO A 176 18.45 -12.05 34.79
N ALA A 177 19.05 -12.87 33.90
CA ALA A 177 20.08 -13.82 34.25
C ALA A 177 21.37 -13.18 34.81
N LEU A 178 21.83 -12.10 34.20
CA LEU A 178 23.01 -11.35 34.67
C LEU A 178 22.74 -10.68 36.05
N ARG A 179 21.50 -10.34 36.33
CA ARG A 179 21.12 -9.73 37.61
C ARG A 179 21.04 -10.73 38.73
N THR A 180 20.50 -11.93 38.47
CA THR A 180 20.52 -13.02 39.46
C THR A 180 21.93 -13.47 39.83
N ALA A 181 22.88 -13.28 38.91
CA ALA A 181 24.30 -13.58 39.12
C ALA A 181 25.05 -12.51 39.97
N SER A 182 24.54 -11.28 40.03
CA SER A 182 25.17 -10.15 40.73
C SER A 182 24.56 -9.83 42.10
N VAL A 183 23.74 -10.73 42.65
CA VAL A 183 23.18 -10.59 44.01
C VAL A 183 24.29 -10.81 45.04
N ASP A 184 24.77 -9.71 45.59
CA ASP A 184 25.74 -9.71 46.69
C ASP A 184 24.99 -10.10 47.98
N LEU A 185 25.22 -11.34 48.46
CA LEU A 185 24.60 -11.93 49.67
C LEU A 185 24.83 -11.08 50.92
N ASP A 186 25.95 -10.36 50.99
CA ASP A 186 26.28 -9.51 52.15
C ASP A 186 25.42 -8.22 52.21
N GLN A 187 25.04 -7.65 51.05
CA GLN A 187 24.17 -6.48 51.02
C GLN A 187 22.69 -6.82 51.26
N SER A 188 22.20 -7.98 50.76
CA SER A 188 20.80 -8.37 50.92
C SER A 188 20.46 -8.78 52.35
N LEU A 189 21.44 -9.20 53.16
CA LEU A 189 21.26 -9.55 54.58
C LEU A 189 21.48 -8.37 55.53
N LYS A 190 22.26 -7.37 55.13
CA LYS A 190 22.59 -6.18 55.99
C LYS A 190 21.62 -5.01 55.80
N GLU A 191 20.94 -4.90 54.66
CA GLU A 191 20.02 -3.80 54.39
C GLU A 191 18.55 -4.25 54.47
N GLY A 192 18.01 -4.36 55.71
CA GLY A 192 16.57 -4.24 55.99
C GLY A 192 16.02 -2.86 55.63
N GLY A 193 16.68 -2.08 54.76
CA GLY A 193 16.41 -0.69 54.47
C GLY A 193 16.49 -0.34 52.99
N LYS A 194 15.31 -0.16 52.37
CA LYS A 194 14.94 0.84 51.38
C LYS A 194 16.07 1.76 50.85
N SER A 195 16.47 1.72 49.57
CA SER A 195 16.42 2.86 48.66
C SER A 195 17.33 2.86 47.44
N GLY A 196 18.28 1.95 47.25
CA GLY A 196 19.21 2.02 46.12
C GLY A 196 18.76 1.20 44.86
N ILE A 197 18.41 -0.04 45.05
CA ILE A 197 18.17 -1.03 43.99
C ILE A 197 16.78 -0.83 43.36
N GLY A 198 15.76 -0.51 44.17
CA GLY A 198 14.37 -0.29 43.72
C GLY A 198 14.24 0.89 42.73
N SER A 199 14.98 1.97 42.96
CA SER A 199 14.90 3.17 42.13
C SER A 199 15.48 2.96 40.72
N ARG A 200 16.57 2.20 40.58
CA ARG A 200 17.18 1.89 39.26
C ARG A 200 16.30 0.97 38.44
N MET A 201 15.68 -0.02 39.04
CA MET A 201 14.73 -0.94 38.41
C MET A 201 13.49 -0.20 37.91
N GLN A 202 12.96 0.72 38.70
CA GLN A 202 11.80 1.52 38.33
C GLN A 202 12.10 2.44 37.13
N ARG A 203 13.31 3.00 37.03
CA ARG A 203 13.75 3.80 35.86
C ARG A 203 13.83 2.95 34.61
N VAL A 204 14.38 1.72 34.65
CA VAL A 204 14.47 0.83 33.50
C VAL A 204 13.07 0.44 32.99
N ARG A 205 12.15 0.10 33.89
CA ARG A 205 10.75 -0.19 33.51
C ARG A 205 10.06 1.04 32.90
N GLY A 206 10.27 2.21 33.50
CA GLY A 206 9.75 3.46 32.94
C GLY A 206 10.27 3.73 31.52
N LEU A 207 11.58 3.48 31.30
CA LEU A 207 12.18 3.63 29.96
C LEU A 207 11.55 2.64 28.94
N LEU A 208 11.32 1.39 29.34
CA LEU A 208 10.68 0.40 28.47
C LEU A 208 9.27 0.86 28.08
N ILE A 209 8.45 1.33 29.03
CA ILE A 209 7.11 1.85 28.76
C ILE A 209 7.16 3.04 27.80
N VAL A 210 8.06 4.01 28.04
CA VAL A 210 8.23 5.18 27.16
C VAL A 210 8.58 4.74 25.74
N THR A 211 9.49 3.77 25.61
CA THR A 211 9.88 3.21 24.30
C THR A 211 8.71 2.51 23.61
N GLU A 212 7.96 1.67 24.34
CA GLU A 212 6.78 0.97 23.81
C GLU A 212 5.73 1.95 23.30
N ILE A 213 5.41 2.98 24.08
CA ILE A 213 4.44 4.01 23.69
C ILE A 213 4.96 4.78 22.48
N ALA A 214 6.23 5.19 22.49
CA ALA A 214 6.81 5.94 21.38
C ALA A 214 6.76 5.15 20.07
N LEU A 215 7.13 3.87 20.08
CA LEU A 215 7.07 2.99 18.93
C LEU A 215 5.63 2.73 18.47
N ALA A 216 4.70 2.52 19.41
CA ALA A 216 3.28 2.36 19.08
C ALA A 216 2.69 3.62 18.44
N VAL A 217 3.04 4.83 18.92
CA VAL A 217 2.62 6.11 18.32
C VAL A 217 3.14 6.26 16.90
N VAL A 218 4.40 5.89 16.64
CA VAL A 218 4.98 5.93 15.28
C VAL A 218 4.21 5.01 14.34
N LEU A 219 3.91 3.77 14.77
CA LEU A 219 3.16 2.81 13.96
C LEU A 219 1.72 3.27 13.72
N LEU A 220 1.05 3.77 14.76
CA LEU A 220 -0.31 4.30 14.66
C LEU A 220 -0.40 5.51 13.74
N ALA A 221 0.58 6.41 13.79
CA ALA A 221 0.65 7.56 12.88
C ALA A 221 0.82 7.09 11.42
N GLY A 222 1.74 6.16 11.16
CA GLY A 222 1.91 5.57 9.84
C GLY A 222 0.65 4.89 9.31
N ALA A 223 -0.02 4.08 10.14
CA ALA A 223 -1.27 3.42 9.78
C ALA A 223 -2.41 4.42 9.54
N GLY A 224 -2.55 5.44 10.39
CA GLY A 224 -3.57 6.48 10.25
C GLY A 224 -3.41 7.28 8.96
N LEU A 225 -2.18 7.65 8.60
CA LEU A 225 -1.88 8.32 7.33
C LEU A 225 -2.19 7.43 6.13
N MET A 226 -1.84 6.12 6.19
CA MET A 226 -2.16 5.16 5.13
C MET A 226 -3.67 4.99 4.95
N LEU A 227 -4.40 4.84 6.05
CA LEU A 227 -5.85 4.72 6.02
C LEU A 227 -6.50 5.96 5.41
N ARG A 228 -6.06 7.14 5.81
CA ARG A 228 -6.57 8.41 5.27
C ARG A 228 -6.23 8.60 3.79
N SER A 229 -5.01 8.24 3.40
CA SER A 229 -4.58 8.22 2.00
C SER A 229 -5.44 7.27 1.16
N PHE A 230 -5.72 6.08 1.68
CA PHE A 230 -6.57 5.09 1.01
C PHE A 230 -8.01 5.58 0.86
N THR A 231 -8.60 6.17 1.91
CA THR A 231 -9.97 6.71 1.84
C THR A 231 -10.09 7.87 0.85
N ARG A 232 -9.08 8.74 0.76
CA ARG A 232 -9.04 9.79 -0.27
C ARG A 232 -8.95 9.20 -1.66
N LEU A 233 -8.08 8.21 -1.85
CA LEU A 233 -7.91 7.55 -3.13
C LEU A 233 -9.18 6.85 -3.61
N GLN A 234 -9.93 6.21 -2.71
CA GLN A 234 -11.24 5.61 -3.03
C GLN A 234 -12.28 6.64 -3.47
N ASN A 235 -12.22 7.85 -2.94
CA ASN A 235 -13.16 8.92 -3.25
C ASN A 235 -12.71 9.79 -4.44
N THR A 236 -11.55 9.47 -5.04
CA THR A 236 -11.05 10.22 -6.20
C THR A 236 -11.75 9.74 -7.47
N SER A 237 -12.36 10.68 -8.20
CA SER A 237 -12.97 10.38 -9.49
C SER A 237 -11.91 10.01 -10.52
N PRO A 238 -12.07 8.90 -11.23
CA PRO A 238 -11.20 8.54 -12.36
C PRO A 238 -11.45 9.40 -13.62
N GLY A 239 -12.49 10.25 -13.62
CA GLY A 239 -12.94 11.01 -14.79
C GLY A 239 -14.04 10.31 -15.59
N PHE A 240 -14.46 9.12 -15.18
CA PHE A 240 -15.56 8.35 -15.77
C PHE A 240 -16.35 7.59 -14.68
N ASP A 241 -17.51 7.06 -15.05
CA ASP A 241 -18.33 6.22 -14.18
C ASP A 241 -18.18 4.75 -14.56
N ALA A 242 -17.58 3.98 -13.64
CA ALA A 242 -17.34 2.53 -13.80
C ALA A 242 -18.54 1.66 -13.42
N ASP A 243 -19.58 2.21 -12.76
CA ASP A 243 -20.69 1.43 -12.24
C ASP A 243 -21.56 0.86 -13.37
N ASN A 244 -21.94 -0.39 -13.22
CA ASN A 244 -22.75 -1.10 -14.19
C ASN A 244 -22.15 -1.18 -15.61
N VAL A 245 -20.82 -1.14 -15.73
CA VAL A 245 -20.12 -1.29 -17.02
C VAL A 245 -19.35 -2.59 -17.04
N LEU A 246 -19.67 -3.46 -18.02
CA LEU A 246 -18.93 -4.67 -18.35
C LEU A 246 -17.80 -4.34 -19.31
N HIS A 247 -16.62 -4.84 -19.03
CA HIS A 247 -15.47 -4.86 -19.93
C HIS A 247 -15.26 -6.25 -20.50
N LEU A 248 -14.95 -6.31 -21.79
CA LEU A 248 -14.48 -7.50 -22.49
C LEU A 248 -13.32 -7.11 -23.39
N GLU A 249 -12.28 -7.89 -23.37
CA GLU A 249 -11.19 -7.78 -24.34
C GLU A 249 -11.43 -8.81 -25.44
N ILE A 250 -11.42 -8.40 -26.70
CA ILE A 250 -11.56 -9.31 -27.82
C ILE A 250 -10.32 -9.25 -28.71
N ASN A 251 -9.95 -10.40 -29.25
CA ASN A 251 -8.89 -10.50 -30.25
C ASN A 251 -9.46 -11.18 -31.49
N PRO A 252 -9.99 -10.38 -32.45
CA PRO A 252 -10.55 -10.92 -33.65
C PRO A 252 -9.46 -11.55 -34.50
N THR A 253 -9.76 -12.74 -35.06
CA THR A 253 -8.84 -13.45 -35.93
C THR A 253 -8.98 -12.92 -37.37
N TYR A 254 -8.03 -12.13 -37.82
CA TYR A 254 -7.93 -11.70 -39.21
C TYR A 254 -7.14 -12.72 -39.99
N ARG A 255 -7.78 -13.34 -41.01
CA ARG A 255 -7.16 -14.44 -41.78
C ARG A 255 -6.53 -13.96 -43.09
N ARG A 256 -6.95 -12.80 -43.62
CA ARG A 256 -6.48 -12.25 -44.90
C ARG A 256 -5.89 -10.86 -44.73
N GLN A 257 -4.95 -10.49 -45.60
CA GLN A 257 -4.36 -9.16 -45.59
C GLN A 257 -5.38 -8.05 -45.87
N GLU A 258 -6.46 -8.39 -46.58
CA GLU A 258 -7.60 -7.50 -46.86
C GLU A 258 -8.42 -7.17 -45.62
N ASP A 259 -8.42 -8.08 -44.62
CA ASP A 259 -9.14 -7.92 -43.35
C ASP A 259 -8.54 -6.80 -42.47
N TYR A 260 -7.31 -6.37 -42.79
CA TYR A 260 -6.63 -5.26 -42.10
C TYR A 260 -6.94 -3.87 -42.70
N ARG A 261 -7.83 -3.77 -43.71
CA ARG A 261 -8.28 -2.48 -44.21
C ARG A 261 -9.23 -1.80 -43.24
N VAL A 262 -9.08 -0.47 -43.09
CA VAL A 262 -9.88 0.33 -42.15
C VAL A 262 -11.38 0.14 -42.39
N GLU A 263 -11.81 0.08 -43.64
CA GLU A 263 -13.23 -0.09 -44.01
C GLU A 263 -13.79 -1.46 -43.59
N PHE A 264 -12.98 -2.52 -43.67
CA PHE A 264 -13.39 -3.85 -43.24
C PHE A 264 -13.50 -3.90 -41.75
N MET A 265 -12.47 -3.43 -41.04
CA MET A 265 -12.43 -3.39 -39.57
C MET A 265 -13.57 -2.52 -39.02
N SER A 266 -13.80 -1.36 -39.57
CA SER A 266 -14.89 -0.46 -39.16
C SER A 266 -16.26 -1.12 -39.29
N ARG A 267 -16.55 -1.78 -40.44
CA ARG A 267 -17.81 -2.55 -40.61
C ARG A 267 -17.94 -3.70 -39.61
N HIS A 268 -16.86 -4.45 -39.41
CA HIS A 268 -16.87 -5.56 -38.46
C HIS A 268 -17.16 -5.09 -37.03
N TYR A 269 -16.52 -4.00 -36.57
CA TYR A 269 -16.80 -3.45 -35.25
C TYR A 269 -18.21 -2.87 -35.14
N GLN A 270 -18.74 -2.23 -36.18
CA GLN A 270 -20.13 -1.77 -36.23
C GLN A 270 -21.10 -2.94 -36.04
N GLN A 271 -20.89 -4.05 -36.76
CA GLN A 271 -21.73 -5.26 -36.61
C GLN A 271 -21.67 -5.84 -35.21
N LEU A 272 -20.47 -5.92 -34.60
CA LEU A 272 -20.32 -6.38 -33.21
C LEU A 272 -21.05 -5.47 -32.24
N LEU A 273 -20.89 -4.15 -32.36
CA LEU A 273 -21.56 -3.19 -31.49
C LEU A 273 -23.09 -3.27 -31.63
N GLN A 274 -23.61 -3.35 -32.86
CA GLN A 274 -25.04 -3.50 -33.12
C GLN A 274 -25.58 -4.80 -32.51
N GLN A 275 -24.88 -5.91 -32.68
CA GLN A 275 -25.33 -7.21 -32.14
C GLN A 275 -25.30 -7.21 -30.61
N ILE A 276 -24.27 -6.65 -29.97
CA ILE A 276 -24.20 -6.54 -28.51
C ILE A 276 -25.33 -5.64 -27.98
N ALA A 277 -25.65 -4.56 -28.68
CA ALA A 277 -26.74 -3.65 -28.29
C ALA A 277 -28.13 -4.32 -28.29
N THR A 278 -28.32 -5.44 -29.01
CA THR A 278 -29.60 -6.21 -28.98
C THR A 278 -29.75 -7.06 -27.74
N VAL A 279 -28.70 -7.27 -26.93
CA VAL A 279 -28.76 -8.13 -25.75
C VAL A 279 -29.65 -7.46 -24.67
N PRO A 280 -30.68 -8.17 -24.17
CA PRO A 280 -31.53 -7.63 -23.11
C PRO A 280 -30.73 -7.26 -21.85
N GLY A 281 -30.94 -6.04 -21.35
CA GLY A 281 -30.20 -5.52 -20.19
C GLY A 281 -28.99 -4.65 -20.54
N VAL A 282 -28.56 -4.59 -21.81
CA VAL A 282 -27.56 -3.64 -22.29
C VAL A 282 -28.24 -2.31 -22.62
N GLU A 283 -27.72 -1.21 -22.08
CA GLU A 283 -28.20 0.17 -22.33
C GLU A 283 -27.44 0.83 -23.45
N ALA A 284 -26.13 0.62 -23.47
CA ALA A 284 -25.24 1.17 -24.47
C ALA A 284 -23.96 0.33 -24.55
N VAL A 285 -23.33 0.31 -25.73
CA VAL A 285 -22.07 -0.42 -25.95
C VAL A 285 -21.11 0.46 -26.74
N ALA A 286 -19.83 0.34 -26.43
CA ALA A 286 -18.76 1.03 -27.14
C ALA A 286 -17.53 0.15 -27.28
N ALA A 287 -16.69 0.50 -28.26
CA ALA A 287 -15.38 -0.08 -28.46
C ALA A 287 -14.29 0.98 -28.31
N ASN A 288 -13.15 0.56 -27.80
CA ASN A 288 -12.00 1.42 -27.52
C ASN A 288 -10.70 0.65 -27.82
N SER A 289 -9.70 1.36 -28.29
CA SER A 289 -8.36 0.80 -28.53
C SER A 289 -7.53 0.65 -27.26
N ASP A 290 -7.82 1.42 -26.22
CA ASP A 290 -7.09 1.44 -24.95
C ASP A 290 -8.01 1.87 -23.81
N LEU A 291 -8.39 0.93 -22.93
CA LEU A 291 -9.30 1.21 -21.84
C LEU A 291 -8.52 1.68 -20.60
N PRO A 292 -8.97 2.73 -19.90
CA PRO A 292 -8.38 3.13 -18.63
C PRO A 292 -8.23 1.96 -17.65
N PHE A 293 -7.09 1.91 -16.96
CA PHE A 293 -6.71 0.88 -16.00
C PHE A 293 -6.47 -0.52 -16.54
N VAL A 294 -6.50 -0.71 -17.87
CA VAL A 294 -6.06 -1.94 -18.51
C VAL A 294 -4.63 -1.76 -19.01
N GLY A 295 -3.71 -2.53 -18.44
CA GLY A 295 -2.28 -2.38 -18.71
C GLY A 295 -1.59 -1.31 -17.86
N GLN A 296 -0.25 -1.26 -17.93
CA GLN A 296 0.53 -0.33 -17.12
C GLN A 296 0.87 0.99 -17.84
N ARG A 297 0.53 1.13 -19.11
CA ARG A 297 0.75 2.34 -19.92
C ARG A 297 -0.19 2.32 -21.13
N PRO A 298 -0.69 3.48 -21.56
CA PRO A 298 -1.39 3.57 -22.82
C PRO A 298 -0.53 2.98 -23.96
N TRP A 299 -1.10 2.08 -24.73
CA TRP A 299 -0.39 1.38 -25.82
C TRP A 299 0.10 2.34 -26.90
N TYR A 300 -0.56 3.50 -27.02
CA TYR A 300 -0.23 4.48 -28.04
C TYR A 300 -0.04 5.85 -27.41
N ARG A 301 1.21 6.31 -27.38
CA ARG A 301 1.55 7.69 -27.09
C ARG A 301 2.07 8.32 -28.37
N GLY A 302 1.41 9.38 -28.81
CA GLY A 302 1.77 10.11 -30.01
C GLY A 302 2.33 11.49 -29.71
N GLU A 303 3.19 11.97 -30.61
CA GLU A 303 3.55 13.37 -30.63
C GLU A 303 2.34 14.17 -31.13
N PHE A 304 2.06 15.28 -30.47
CA PHE A 304 0.94 16.15 -30.78
C PHE A 304 1.44 17.39 -31.48
N SER A 305 0.82 17.76 -32.61
CA SER A 305 1.11 19.00 -33.29
C SER A 305 -0.15 19.71 -33.77
N VAL A 306 -0.09 21.02 -33.86
CA VAL A 306 -1.15 21.87 -34.41
C VAL A 306 -0.76 22.30 -35.83
N GLU A 307 -1.71 22.32 -36.73
CA GLU A 307 -1.49 22.76 -38.10
C GLU A 307 -0.90 24.19 -38.13
N GLY A 308 0.20 24.36 -38.85
CA GLY A 308 0.89 25.64 -38.95
C GLY A 308 1.96 25.92 -37.91
N GLN A 309 2.17 25.01 -36.93
CA GLN A 309 3.30 25.11 -35.99
C GLN A 309 4.63 24.78 -36.69
N SER A 310 5.68 25.52 -36.31
CA SER A 310 7.05 25.20 -36.72
C SER A 310 7.55 23.92 -36.02
N SER A 311 8.56 23.24 -36.57
CA SER A 311 9.15 22.03 -35.97
C SER A 311 9.70 22.26 -34.57
N GLU A 312 10.17 23.47 -34.25
CA GLU A 312 10.64 23.79 -32.89
C GLU A 312 9.48 23.93 -31.87
N GLU A 313 8.35 24.52 -32.29
CA GLU A 313 7.15 24.63 -31.47
C GLU A 313 6.52 23.26 -31.23
N GLN A 314 6.53 22.37 -32.23
CA GLN A 314 6.01 21.00 -32.11
C GLN A 314 6.75 20.19 -31.02
N LYS A 315 8.06 20.37 -30.86
CA LYS A 315 8.87 19.71 -29.83
C LYS A 315 8.48 20.11 -28.39
N LEU A 316 7.83 21.26 -28.22
CA LEU A 316 7.35 21.74 -26.94
C LEU A 316 5.97 21.20 -26.55
N ASN A 317 5.28 20.58 -27.49
CA ASN A 317 3.96 20.01 -27.25
C ASN A 317 4.06 18.76 -26.38
N PRO A 318 3.04 18.48 -25.55
CA PRO A 318 3.02 17.28 -24.73
C PRO A 318 2.82 16.04 -25.60
N VAL A 319 3.33 14.91 -25.11
CA VAL A 319 2.98 13.60 -25.63
C VAL A 319 1.56 13.26 -25.18
N VAL A 320 0.71 12.87 -26.12
CA VAL A 320 -0.71 12.57 -25.85
C VAL A 320 -0.97 11.07 -25.82
N ASN A 321 -1.97 10.67 -25.04
CA ASN A 321 -2.55 9.34 -25.07
C ASN A 321 -3.52 9.28 -26.26
N TYR A 322 -3.17 8.52 -27.27
CA TYR A 322 -4.00 8.35 -28.46
C TYR A 322 -4.99 7.22 -28.25
N GLN A 323 -6.27 7.49 -28.48
CA GLN A 323 -7.35 6.53 -28.33
C GLN A 323 -8.31 6.59 -29.51
N ALA A 324 -8.55 5.43 -30.12
CA ALA A 324 -9.60 5.28 -31.10
C ALA A 324 -10.86 4.77 -30.39
N VAL A 325 -11.95 5.54 -30.41
CA VAL A 325 -13.18 5.25 -29.67
C VAL A 325 -14.40 5.26 -30.58
N SER A 326 -15.36 4.36 -30.35
CA SER A 326 -16.64 4.38 -31.05
C SER A 326 -17.51 5.55 -30.57
N PRO A 327 -18.53 5.97 -31.36
CA PRO A 327 -19.35 7.17 -31.05
C PRO A 327 -19.93 7.19 -29.63
N ASP A 328 -20.41 6.05 -29.15
CA ASP A 328 -21.07 5.95 -27.83
C ASP A 328 -20.10 5.83 -26.65
N TYR A 329 -18.78 5.86 -26.84
CA TYR A 329 -17.80 5.66 -25.79
C TYR A 329 -17.98 6.62 -24.61
N PHE A 330 -18.12 7.93 -24.90
CA PHE A 330 -18.32 8.95 -23.85
C PHE A 330 -19.63 8.73 -23.07
N ARG A 331 -20.70 8.26 -23.75
CA ARG A 331 -21.98 7.93 -23.15
C ARG A 331 -21.88 6.69 -22.26
N VAL A 332 -21.23 5.62 -22.74
CA VAL A 332 -21.05 4.37 -21.98
C VAL A 332 -20.22 4.60 -20.75
N MET A 333 -19.11 5.34 -20.88
CA MET A 333 -18.21 5.63 -19.77
C MET A 333 -18.64 6.85 -18.94
N GLN A 334 -19.71 7.56 -19.33
CA GLN A 334 -20.17 8.81 -18.71
C GLN A 334 -19.04 9.85 -18.55
N ILE A 335 -18.14 9.90 -19.53
CA ILE A 335 -17.13 10.96 -19.62
C ILE A 335 -17.83 12.24 -20.06
N PRO A 336 -17.80 13.33 -19.27
CA PRO A 336 -18.51 14.54 -19.64
C PRO A 336 -17.90 15.18 -20.89
N LEU A 337 -18.75 15.50 -21.86
CA LEU A 337 -18.37 16.33 -23.00
C LEU A 337 -18.61 17.80 -22.59
N LEU A 338 -17.53 18.54 -22.41
CA LEU A 338 -17.58 19.90 -21.85
C LEU A 338 -17.97 20.93 -22.90
N ARG A 339 -17.52 20.74 -24.15
CA ARG A 339 -17.76 21.66 -25.28
C ARG A 339 -17.79 20.89 -26.59
N GLY A 340 -18.49 21.43 -27.57
CA GLY A 340 -18.60 20.82 -28.89
C GLY A 340 -19.56 19.64 -28.96
N ARG A 341 -19.24 18.63 -29.76
CA ARG A 341 -20.06 17.42 -29.99
C ARG A 341 -19.26 16.13 -29.87
N ALA A 342 -19.95 15.02 -29.56
CA ALA A 342 -19.41 13.68 -29.65
C ALA A 342 -19.20 13.24 -31.11
N PHE A 343 -18.51 12.11 -31.29
CA PHE A 343 -18.45 11.44 -32.59
C PHE A 343 -19.83 10.89 -32.97
N THR A 344 -20.06 10.81 -34.26
CA THR A 344 -21.27 10.25 -34.87
C THR A 344 -20.91 9.12 -35.82
N GLU A 345 -21.88 8.32 -36.25
CA GLU A 345 -21.67 7.29 -37.24
C GLU A 345 -21.26 7.85 -38.63
N ARG A 346 -21.47 9.15 -38.86
CA ARG A 346 -21.05 9.86 -40.09
C ARG A 346 -19.57 10.20 -40.07
N ASP A 347 -18.90 10.19 -38.92
CA ASP A 347 -17.47 10.42 -38.77
C ASP A 347 -16.70 9.13 -39.09
N THR A 348 -16.86 8.60 -40.33
CA THR A 348 -16.27 7.37 -40.87
C THR A 348 -15.37 7.63 -42.06
N VAL A 349 -14.46 6.69 -42.39
CA VAL A 349 -13.63 6.76 -43.59
C VAL A 349 -14.47 6.49 -44.85
N GLY A 350 -14.27 7.27 -45.91
CA GLY A 350 -14.61 6.85 -47.26
C GLY A 350 -15.83 7.51 -47.92
N ALA A 351 -16.48 8.50 -47.33
CA ALA A 351 -17.55 9.22 -48.04
C ALA A 351 -17.08 10.55 -48.65
N GLY A 352 -15.99 10.55 -49.41
CA GLY A 352 -15.53 11.65 -50.25
C GLY A 352 -15.35 13.00 -49.51
N ALA A 353 -14.14 13.49 -49.41
CA ALA A 353 -13.75 14.75 -48.75
C ALA A 353 -13.97 14.81 -47.23
N HIS A 354 -13.61 13.74 -46.48
CA HIS A 354 -13.75 13.76 -45.04
C HIS A 354 -12.55 14.40 -44.37
N ARG A 355 -12.87 15.39 -43.56
CA ARG A 355 -11.98 15.90 -42.53
C ARG A 355 -12.04 14.91 -41.39
N ASP A 356 -10.89 14.29 -41.04
CA ASP A 356 -10.78 13.55 -39.81
C ASP A 356 -11.18 14.46 -38.66
N VAL A 357 -11.84 13.88 -37.65
CA VAL A 357 -12.31 14.62 -36.48
C VAL A 357 -11.68 14.08 -35.19
N ALA A 358 -11.42 14.97 -34.26
CA ALA A 358 -10.82 14.65 -33.00
C ALA A 358 -11.60 15.25 -31.80
N ILE A 359 -11.53 14.59 -30.68
CA ILE A 359 -11.95 15.12 -29.37
C ILE A 359 -10.70 15.12 -28.50
N ILE A 360 -10.48 16.18 -27.73
CA ILE A 360 -9.32 16.30 -26.85
C ILE A 360 -9.75 16.46 -25.38
N SER A 361 -8.88 16.08 -24.45
CA SER A 361 -9.13 16.34 -23.02
C SER A 361 -9.06 17.84 -22.71
N ARG A 362 -9.75 18.25 -21.63
CA ARG A 362 -9.71 19.63 -21.14
C ARG A 362 -8.27 20.06 -20.85
N GLN A 363 -7.49 19.22 -20.17
CA GLN A 363 -6.10 19.49 -19.80
C GLN A 363 -5.22 19.75 -21.02
N LEU A 364 -5.42 19.00 -22.12
CA LEU A 364 -4.72 19.24 -23.39
C LEU A 364 -5.13 20.57 -24.01
N ALA A 365 -6.44 20.86 -24.02
CA ALA A 365 -6.97 22.12 -24.53
C ALA A 365 -6.40 23.33 -23.78
N GLU A 366 -6.41 23.31 -22.47
CA GLU A 366 -5.87 24.38 -21.62
C GLU A 366 -4.36 24.53 -21.76
N ARG A 367 -3.63 23.43 -21.97
CA ARG A 367 -2.17 23.43 -22.12
C ARG A 367 -1.73 24.11 -23.44
N ILE A 368 -2.43 23.81 -24.52
CA ILE A 368 -2.04 24.30 -25.87
C ILE A 368 -2.71 25.65 -26.17
N TRP A 369 -3.94 25.86 -25.74
CA TRP A 369 -4.70 27.09 -26.02
C TRP A 369 -5.24 27.73 -24.74
N PRO A 370 -4.39 28.22 -23.82
CA PRO A 370 -4.83 28.76 -22.52
C PRO A 370 -5.79 29.94 -22.64
N ASN A 371 -5.73 30.69 -23.76
CA ASN A 371 -6.54 31.90 -23.98
C ASN A 371 -7.23 31.92 -25.36
N ALA A 372 -7.34 30.75 -26.01
CA ALA A 372 -7.91 30.68 -27.38
C ALA A 372 -8.92 29.53 -27.48
N GLU A 373 -9.77 29.58 -28.50
CA GLU A 373 -10.76 28.55 -28.80
C GLU A 373 -10.08 27.35 -29.48
N PRO A 374 -10.13 26.13 -28.93
CA PRO A 374 -9.58 24.93 -29.56
C PRO A 374 -10.50 24.33 -30.62
N LEU A 375 -11.84 24.53 -30.52
CA LEU A 375 -12.81 23.95 -31.48
C LEU A 375 -12.57 24.50 -32.88
N GLY A 376 -12.63 23.61 -33.88
CA GLY A 376 -12.37 23.94 -35.27
C GLY A 376 -10.89 24.05 -35.64
N LYS A 377 -9.96 23.99 -34.67
CA LYS A 377 -8.51 23.91 -34.96
C LYS A 377 -8.16 22.54 -35.51
N ARG A 378 -7.16 22.51 -36.39
CA ARG A 378 -6.68 21.28 -37.00
C ARG A 378 -5.40 20.82 -36.32
N VAL A 379 -5.37 19.55 -35.99
CA VAL A 379 -4.32 18.93 -35.17
C VAL A 379 -3.91 17.59 -35.78
N ASN A 380 -2.66 17.21 -35.56
CA ASN A 380 -2.14 15.92 -35.97
C ASN A 380 -1.50 15.23 -34.72
N CYS A 381 -1.74 13.94 -34.57
CA CYS A 381 -1.10 13.13 -33.56
C CYS A 381 -0.31 11.93 -34.12
N ASN A 382 -0.22 11.85 -35.46
CA ASN A 382 0.56 10.83 -36.14
C ASN A 382 1.67 11.48 -36.96
N ASN A 383 2.91 11.05 -36.73
CA ASN A 383 4.06 11.44 -37.54
C ASN A 383 4.05 10.82 -38.96
N ASP A 384 2.96 10.15 -39.36
CA ASP A 384 2.84 9.44 -40.64
C ASP A 384 2.33 10.31 -41.80
N GLY A 385 2.07 11.59 -41.52
CA GLY A 385 1.57 12.51 -42.53
C GLY A 385 0.12 12.26 -42.98
N SER A 386 -0.63 11.44 -42.28
CA SER A 386 -1.99 11.00 -42.67
C SER A 386 -3.08 12.07 -42.57
N GLY A 387 -2.74 13.30 -42.25
CA GLY A 387 -3.68 14.43 -42.26
C GLY A 387 -3.98 15.01 -40.91
N CYS A 388 -4.52 16.24 -40.92
CA CYS A 388 -4.92 16.94 -39.69
C CYS A 388 -6.40 16.71 -39.39
N ALA A 389 -6.72 16.27 -38.19
CA ALA A 389 -8.07 16.15 -37.67
C ALA A 389 -8.59 17.50 -37.16
N GLU A 390 -9.87 17.79 -37.36
CA GLU A 390 -10.54 18.96 -36.80
C GLU A 390 -11.03 18.66 -35.38
N ILE A 391 -10.72 19.51 -34.42
CA ILE A 391 -11.23 19.38 -33.05
C ILE A 391 -12.71 19.71 -33.02
N VAL A 392 -13.57 18.70 -32.79
CA VAL A 392 -15.03 18.85 -32.75
C VAL A 392 -15.59 18.83 -31.33
N GLY A 393 -14.79 18.44 -30.33
CA GLY A 393 -15.23 18.38 -28.95
C GLY A 393 -14.08 18.43 -27.95
N ILE A 394 -14.45 18.81 -26.72
CA ILE A 394 -13.56 18.82 -25.54
C ILE A 394 -14.22 17.95 -24.49
N ALA A 395 -13.54 16.88 -24.08
CA ALA A 395 -13.99 15.95 -23.06
C ALA A 395 -13.36 16.27 -21.70
N GLY A 396 -13.94 15.74 -20.64
CA GLY A 396 -13.35 15.74 -19.30
C GLY A 396 -12.05 14.93 -19.26
N ASP A 397 -11.23 15.19 -18.25
CA ASP A 397 -9.94 14.52 -18.07
C ASP A 397 -10.13 13.13 -17.46
N VAL A 398 -9.38 12.14 -17.96
CA VAL A 398 -9.45 10.74 -17.54
C VAL A 398 -8.10 10.28 -17.00
N LYS A 399 -8.09 9.51 -15.90
CA LYS A 399 -6.90 8.85 -15.38
C LYS A 399 -6.74 7.47 -16.02
N HIS A 400 -5.58 7.20 -16.63
CA HIS A 400 -5.38 5.98 -17.42
C HIS A 400 -4.62 4.87 -16.70
N ASN A 401 -3.54 5.18 -15.97
CA ASN A 401 -2.67 4.15 -15.40
C ASN A 401 -3.07 3.76 -13.98
N SER A 402 -3.38 4.76 -13.16
CA SER A 402 -3.73 4.59 -11.75
C SER A 402 -4.52 5.79 -11.23
N LEU A 403 -5.32 5.58 -10.19
CA LEU A 403 -5.99 6.68 -9.48
C LEU A 403 -4.99 7.63 -8.79
N VAL A 404 -3.77 7.18 -8.53
CA VAL A 404 -2.69 8.00 -7.93
C VAL A 404 -2.10 8.98 -8.93
N ASP A 405 -2.07 8.61 -10.23
CA ASP A 405 -1.46 9.43 -11.26
C ASP A 405 -2.36 10.64 -11.60
N GLU A 406 -1.74 11.69 -12.12
CA GLU A 406 -2.48 12.80 -12.72
C GLU A 406 -3.16 12.32 -14.02
N ALA A 407 -4.26 12.99 -14.39
CA ALA A 407 -4.88 12.76 -15.69
C ALA A 407 -3.90 13.10 -16.81
N GLY A 408 -3.90 12.30 -17.86
CA GLY A 408 -3.04 12.51 -19.02
C GLY A 408 -3.61 13.51 -20.02
N TYR A 409 -2.81 13.86 -21.02
CA TYR A 409 -3.28 14.57 -22.18
C TYR A 409 -3.89 13.56 -23.15
N ASP A 410 -5.23 13.58 -23.33
CA ASP A 410 -5.93 12.61 -24.15
C ASP A 410 -6.32 13.19 -25.48
N PHE A 411 -6.09 12.38 -26.51
CA PHE A 411 -6.50 12.63 -27.87
C PHE A 411 -7.34 11.46 -28.36
N TYR A 412 -8.60 11.74 -28.62
CA TYR A 412 -9.57 10.75 -29.09
C TYR A 412 -9.79 10.94 -30.59
N CYS A 413 -9.72 9.87 -31.37
CA CYS A 413 -10.17 9.82 -32.76
C CYS A 413 -11.36 8.86 -32.92
N SER A 414 -12.12 9.03 -33.97
CA SER A 414 -13.18 8.08 -34.28
C SER A 414 -12.58 6.71 -34.63
N ALA A 415 -13.07 5.67 -33.97
CA ALA A 415 -12.71 4.29 -34.24
C ALA A 415 -12.97 3.87 -35.71
N PHE A 416 -13.88 4.57 -36.35
CA PHE A 416 -14.24 4.29 -37.75
C PHE A 416 -13.38 5.04 -38.76
N GLN A 417 -12.43 5.85 -38.29
CA GLN A 417 -11.44 6.59 -39.10
C GLN A 417 -10.01 6.09 -38.84
N SER A 418 -9.78 5.32 -37.80
CA SER A 418 -8.45 4.90 -37.36
C SER A 418 -8.12 3.47 -37.71
N TYR A 419 -6.86 3.23 -38.08
CA TYR A 419 -6.29 1.89 -38.26
C TYR A 419 -6.03 1.14 -36.95
N SER A 420 -6.50 1.65 -35.81
CA SER A 420 -6.26 1.05 -34.51
C SER A 420 -7.09 -0.22 -34.31
N LYS A 421 -6.45 -1.29 -33.90
CA LYS A 421 -7.13 -2.50 -33.43
C LYS A 421 -7.90 -2.14 -32.16
N GLN A 422 -9.22 -2.27 -32.23
CA GLN A 422 -10.07 -2.08 -31.06
C GLN A 422 -10.16 -3.40 -30.33
N THR A 423 -9.52 -3.44 -29.18
CA THR A 423 -9.44 -4.68 -28.42
C THR A 423 -10.38 -4.69 -27.21
N HIS A 424 -10.85 -3.51 -26.79
CA HIS A 424 -11.69 -3.37 -25.60
C HIS A 424 -13.11 -2.98 -25.97
N PHE A 425 -14.07 -3.77 -25.49
CA PHE A 425 -15.50 -3.47 -25.56
C PHE A 425 -16.02 -3.17 -24.18
N VAL A 426 -16.81 -2.13 -24.06
CA VAL A 426 -17.47 -1.74 -22.81
C VAL A 426 -18.97 -1.68 -23.04
N ALA A 427 -19.75 -2.29 -22.16
CA ALA A 427 -21.19 -2.32 -22.23
C ALA A 427 -21.80 -1.84 -20.91
N ARG A 428 -22.57 -0.76 -20.95
CA ARG A 428 -23.34 -0.27 -19.79
C ARG A 428 -24.62 -1.07 -19.69
N THR A 429 -24.95 -1.53 -18.49
CA THR A 429 -26.06 -2.44 -18.22
C THR A 429 -27.03 -1.85 -17.20
N LYS A 430 -28.29 -2.31 -17.20
CA LYS A 430 -29.33 -1.88 -16.25
C LYS A 430 -29.13 -2.42 -14.83
N GLY A 431 -28.22 -3.35 -14.64
CA GLY A 431 -27.94 -4.00 -13.35
C GLY A 431 -26.60 -4.66 -13.35
N ASP A 432 -26.44 -5.77 -12.63
CA ASP A 432 -25.17 -6.47 -12.54
C ASP A 432 -24.58 -6.78 -13.92
N PRO A 433 -23.40 -6.21 -14.26
CA PRO A 433 -22.75 -6.44 -15.56
C PRO A 433 -22.45 -7.92 -15.84
N MET A 434 -22.17 -8.71 -14.79
CA MET A 434 -21.83 -10.12 -14.96
C MET A 434 -23.05 -10.97 -15.32
N ALA A 435 -24.26 -10.51 -15.01
CA ALA A 435 -25.48 -11.24 -15.36
C ALA A 435 -25.68 -11.37 -16.87
N VAL A 436 -25.28 -10.37 -17.67
CA VAL A 436 -25.41 -10.35 -19.13
C VAL A 436 -24.16 -10.79 -19.88
N ALA A 437 -23.07 -11.09 -19.17
CA ALA A 437 -21.76 -11.36 -19.79
C ALA A 437 -21.80 -12.54 -20.77
N LYS A 438 -22.49 -13.63 -20.44
CA LYS A 438 -22.61 -14.83 -21.30
C LYS A 438 -23.43 -14.57 -22.56
N GLU A 439 -24.48 -13.77 -22.45
CA GLU A 439 -25.31 -13.36 -23.59
C GLU A 439 -24.52 -12.46 -24.54
N ILE A 440 -23.74 -11.54 -24.02
CA ILE A 440 -22.83 -10.69 -24.82
C ILE A 440 -21.78 -11.55 -25.52
N GLN A 441 -21.17 -12.51 -24.85
CA GLN A 441 -20.21 -13.43 -25.48
C GLN A 441 -20.85 -14.21 -26.62
N ARG A 442 -22.08 -14.74 -26.44
CA ARG A 442 -22.82 -15.43 -27.50
C ARG A 442 -23.13 -14.51 -28.69
N ALA A 443 -23.52 -13.26 -28.41
CA ALA A 443 -23.77 -12.27 -29.44
C ALA A 443 -22.51 -11.96 -30.26
N ILE A 444 -21.34 -11.88 -29.65
CA ILE A 444 -20.05 -11.71 -30.33
C ILE A 444 -19.76 -12.93 -31.22
N TRP A 445 -19.92 -14.15 -30.71
CA TRP A 445 -19.65 -15.37 -31.49
C TRP A 445 -20.63 -15.62 -32.62
N GLN A 446 -21.85 -15.05 -32.58
CA GLN A 446 -22.77 -15.08 -33.72
C GLN A 446 -22.23 -14.27 -34.92
N VAL A 447 -21.52 -13.17 -34.65
CA VAL A 447 -20.90 -12.34 -35.71
C VAL A 447 -19.54 -12.90 -36.10
N SER A 448 -18.75 -13.34 -35.13
CA SER A 448 -17.37 -13.79 -35.33
C SER A 448 -17.06 -15.00 -34.45
N PRO A 449 -17.33 -16.22 -34.91
CA PRO A 449 -17.19 -17.46 -34.12
C PRO A 449 -15.76 -17.75 -33.65
N ASP A 450 -14.76 -17.30 -34.40
CA ASP A 450 -13.35 -17.54 -34.13
C ASP A 450 -12.71 -16.45 -33.23
N THR A 451 -13.49 -15.49 -32.73
CA THR A 451 -12.98 -14.40 -31.89
C THR A 451 -12.68 -14.90 -30.48
N GLY A 452 -11.43 -14.75 -30.05
CA GLY A 452 -11.05 -14.96 -28.65
C GLY A 452 -11.59 -13.82 -27.78
N ILE A 453 -12.26 -14.17 -26.67
CA ILE A 453 -12.76 -13.21 -25.67
C ILE A 453 -12.01 -13.44 -24.38
N PHE A 454 -11.45 -12.37 -23.83
CA PHE A 454 -10.61 -12.39 -22.64
C PHE A 454 -11.07 -11.32 -21.64
N ASN A 455 -10.59 -11.39 -20.40
CA ASN A 455 -10.71 -10.34 -19.38
C ASN A 455 -12.15 -9.80 -19.23
N VAL A 456 -13.13 -10.73 -19.17
CA VAL A 456 -14.55 -10.39 -18.97
C VAL A 456 -14.78 -10.05 -17.50
N MET A 457 -14.93 -8.76 -17.21
CA MET A 457 -15.07 -8.29 -15.81
C MET A 457 -15.75 -6.92 -15.75
N PRO A 458 -16.36 -6.56 -14.59
CA PRO A 458 -16.83 -5.19 -14.37
C PRO A 458 -15.69 -4.17 -14.40
N VAL A 459 -15.91 -2.99 -14.95
CA VAL A 459 -14.91 -1.90 -14.97
C VAL A 459 -14.57 -1.43 -13.55
N THR A 460 -15.47 -1.56 -12.59
CA THR A 460 -15.21 -1.31 -11.15
C THR A 460 -14.07 -2.18 -10.61
N ARG A 461 -13.92 -3.41 -11.11
CA ARG A 461 -12.81 -4.30 -10.73
C ARG A 461 -11.48 -3.79 -11.26
N LEU A 462 -11.45 -3.22 -12.47
CA LEU A 462 -10.24 -2.58 -13.02
C LEU A 462 -9.79 -1.42 -12.14
N SER A 463 -10.71 -0.54 -11.77
CA SER A 463 -10.43 0.58 -10.86
C SER A 463 -9.91 0.09 -9.50
N ALA A 464 -10.55 -0.92 -8.92
CA ALA A 464 -10.11 -1.53 -7.65
C ALA A 464 -8.71 -2.15 -7.75
N ASN A 465 -8.37 -2.72 -8.93
CA ASN A 465 -7.05 -3.30 -9.19
C ASN A 465 -5.94 -2.23 -9.23
N THR A 466 -6.23 -0.95 -9.45
CA THR A 466 -5.21 0.10 -9.42
C THR A 466 -4.80 0.51 -8.02
N ILE A 467 -5.65 0.30 -7.01
CA ILE A 467 -5.45 0.71 -5.62
C ILE A 467 -5.13 -0.45 -4.67
N TRP A 468 -4.99 -1.67 -5.20
CA TRP A 468 -4.73 -2.86 -4.37
C TRP A 468 -3.50 -2.72 -3.48
N GLN A 469 -2.43 -2.10 -4.00
CA GLN A 469 -1.22 -1.86 -3.23
C GLN A 469 -1.50 -1.00 -2.00
N SER A 470 -2.17 0.13 -2.17
CA SER A 470 -2.52 1.02 -1.05
C SER A 470 -3.41 0.33 -0.02
N ARG A 471 -4.35 -0.51 -0.49
CA ARG A 471 -5.22 -1.33 0.37
C ARG A 471 -4.41 -2.33 1.21
N ILE A 472 -3.51 -3.09 0.60
CA ILE A 472 -2.68 -4.09 1.30
C ILE A 472 -1.73 -3.42 2.29
N TRP A 473 -1.04 -2.34 1.88
CA TRP A 473 -0.17 -1.60 2.80
C TRP A 473 -0.95 -1.02 3.97
N GLY A 474 -2.11 -0.41 3.72
CA GLY A 474 -2.98 0.10 4.78
C GLY A 474 -3.44 -0.98 5.76
N LEU A 475 -3.81 -2.17 5.25
CA LEU A 475 -4.21 -3.32 6.07
C LEU A 475 -3.04 -3.80 6.96
N LEU A 476 -1.85 -4.00 6.38
CA LEU A 476 -0.68 -4.49 7.11
C LEU A 476 -0.23 -3.50 8.19
N PHE A 477 -0.12 -2.21 7.85
CA PHE A 477 0.19 -1.17 8.84
C PHE A 477 -0.89 -1.07 9.92
N GLY A 478 -2.16 -1.23 9.55
CA GLY A 478 -3.28 -1.27 10.51
C GLY A 478 -3.18 -2.43 11.49
N ILE A 479 -2.89 -3.64 11.01
CA ILE A 479 -2.69 -4.84 11.85
C ILE A 479 -1.51 -4.64 12.80
N PHE A 480 -0.35 -4.20 12.30
CA PHE A 480 0.84 -3.98 13.13
C PHE A 480 0.60 -2.91 14.19
N SER A 481 -0.10 -1.83 13.83
CA SER A 481 -0.44 -0.77 14.78
C SER A 481 -1.44 -1.23 15.84
N GLY A 482 -2.41 -2.05 15.45
CA GLY A 482 -3.34 -2.68 16.40
C GLY A 482 -2.60 -3.59 17.38
N ILE A 483 -1.71 -4.45 16.91
CA ILE A 483 -0.86 -5.30 17.74
C ILE A 483 0.01 -4.45 18.67
N ALA A 484 0.67 -3.42 18.13
CA ALA A 484 1.51 -2.52 18.91
C ALA A 484 0.73 -1.81 20.03
N LEU A 485 -0.50 -1.35 19.74
CA LEU A 485 -1.36 -0.71 20.74
C LEU A 485 -1.77 -1.68 21.85
N VAL A 486 -2.15 -2.90 21.50
CA VAL A 486 -2.51 -3.95 22.46
C VAL A 486 -1.31 -4.30 23.34
N LEU A 487 -0.13 -4.48 22.73
CA LEU A 487 1.10 -4.78 23.46
C LEU A 487 1.50 -3.64 24.39
N ALA A 488 1.50 -2.38 23.92
CA ALA A 488 1.80 -1.22 24.75
C ALA A 488 0.80 -1.07 25.92
N THR A 489 -0.48 -1.31 25.67
CA THR A 489 -1.53 -1.30 26.69
C THR A 489 -1.31 -2.38 27.74
N ALA A 490 -0.92 -3.59 27.31
CA ALA A 490 -0.59 -4.71 28.19
C ALA A 490 0.67 -4.42 29.05
N GLY A 491 1.70 -3.80 28.44
CA GLY A 491 2.91 -3.37 29.14
C GLY A 491 2.62 -2.36 30.24
N ILE A 492 1.85 -1.31 29.92
CA ILE A 492 1.42 -0.30 30.89
C ILE A 492 0.61 -0.95 32.02
N TYR A 493 -0.35 -1.82 31.67
CA TYR A 493 -1.14 -2.55 32.66
C TYR A 493 -0.26 -3.38 33.63
N GLY A 494 0.69 -4.14 33.08
CA GLY A 494 1.61 -4.97 33.85
C GLY A 494 2.45 -4.15 34.86
N VAL A 495 3.00 -3.02 34.39
CA VAL A 495 3.81 -2.14 35.26
C VAL A 495 2.94 -1.43 36.31
N MET A 496 1.73 -0.98 35.95
CA MET A 496 0.83 -0.34 36.91
C MET A 496 0.30 -1.33 37.93
N ALA A 497 -0.02 -2.56 37.55
CA ALA A 497 -0.39 -3.62 38.46
C ALA A 497 0.74 -3.91 39.50
N TYR A 498 1.98 -4.00 39.01
CA TYR A 498 3.16 -4.17 39.85
C TYR A 498 3.38 -2.98 40.77
N PHE A 499 3.26 -1.74 40.27
CA PHE A 499 3.39 -0.52 41.06
C PHE A 499 2.38 -0.49 42.23
N VAL A 500 1.14 -0.87 41.98
CA VAL A 500 0.09 -1.00 43.01
C VAL A 500 0.46 -2.05 44.05
N THR A 501 0.89 -3.25 43.60
CA THR A 501 1.26 -4.34 44.51
C THR A 501 2.43 -3.96 45.41
N GLN A 502 3.44 -3.27 44.89
CA GLN A 502 4.61 -2.84 45.66
C GLN A 502 4.28 -1.76 46.69
N ARG A 503 3.25 -0.93 46.43
CA ARG A 503 2.82 0.14 47.33
C ARG A 503 1.56 -0.18 48.14
N THR A 504 1.14 -1.45 48.16
CA THR A 504 -0.11 -1.86 48.84
C THR A 504 -0.13 -1.43 50.30
N ARG A 505 1.00 -1.53 51.03
CA ARG A 505 1.12 -1.08 52.41
C ARG A 505 0.99 0.45 52.56
N GLU A 506 1.65 1.23 51.69
CA GLU A 506 1.54 2.70 51.66
C GLU A 506 0.11 3.14 51.36
N ILE A 507 -0.54 2.48 50.39
CA ILE A 507 -1.94 2.72 50.00
C ILE A 507 -2.86 2.36 51.18
N GLY A 508 -2.62 1.21 51.83
CA GLY A 508 -3.39 0.79 53.01
C GLY A 508 -3.30 1.78 54.17
N VAL A 509 -2.10 2.29 54.47
CA VAL A 509 -1.91 3.34 55.52
C VAL A 509 -2.66 4.62 55.14
N ARG A 510 -2.60 5.06 53.86
CA ARG A 510 -3.35 6.25 53.41
C ARG A 510 -4.85 6.07 53.53
N ILE A 511 -5.38 4.89 53.18
CA ILE A 511 -6.81 4.58 53.34
C ILE A 511 -7.19 4.56 54.83
N ALA A 512 -6.36 3.98 55.69
CA ALA A 512 -6.57 3.99 57.14
C ALA A 512 -6.56 5.41 57.76
N LEU A 513 -5.81 6.34 57.14
CA LEU A 513 -5.77 7.75 57.50
C LEU A 513 -6.90 8.60 56.83
N GLY A 514 -7.85 7.96 56.11
CA GLY A 514 -9.02 8.62 55.55
C GLY A 514 -8.92 9.04 54.08
N ALA A 515 -7.89 8.59 53.34
CA ALA A 515 -7.81 8.88 51.90
C ALA A 515 -9.00 8.24 51.15
N GLN A 516 -9.65 9.02 50.31
CA GLN A 516 -10.75 8.56 49.47
C GLN A 516 -10.24 7.74 48.29
N TRP A 517 -11.12 6.92 47.69
CA TRP A 517 -10.80 6.12 46.51
C TRP A 517 -10.29 6.97 45.33
N ARG A 518 -10.78 8.23 45.23
CA ARG A 518 -10.35 9.21 44.20
C ARG A 518 -8.90 9.61 44.36
N ASP A 519 -8.39 9.74 45.58
CA ASP A 519 -7.01 10.13 45.86
C ASP A 519 -6.04 9.03 45.43
N ILE A 520 -6.40 7.76 45.68
CA ILE A 520 -5.62 6.59 45.26
C ILE A 520 -5.66 6.45 43.73
N LEU A 521 -6.84 6.64 43.12
CA LEU A 521 -7.00 6.62 41.66
C LEU A 521 -6.11 7.69 40.99
N THR A 522 -6.15 8.92 41.49
CA THR A 522 -5.34 10.04 41.00
C THR A 522 -3.84 9.76 41.13
N LEU A 523 -3.40 9.19 42.25
CA LEU A 523 -1.99 8.83 42.45
C LEU A 523 -1.48 7.82 41.41
N VAL A 524 -2.27 6.78 41.15
CA VAL A 524 -1.89 5.75 40.16
C VAL A 524 -1.95 6.31 38.72
N LEU A 525 -3.02 7.05 38.38
CA LEU A 525 -3.18 7.63 37.07
C LEU A 525 -2.09 8.66 36.75
N THR A 526 -1.77 9.58 37.68
CA THR A 526 -0.72 10.60 37.43
C THR A 526 0.64 9.97 37.19
N SER A 527 0.98 8.90 37.97
CA SER A 527 2.24 8.18 37.78
C SER A 527 2.32 7.50 36.38
N GLY A 528 1.23 6.90 35.93
CA GLY A 528 1.15 6.29 34.59
C GLY A 528 1.18 7.33 33.48
N MET A 529 0.41 8.41 33.62
CA MET A 529 0.30 9.48 32.61
C MET A 529 1.61 10.22 32.35
N PHE A 530 2.51 10.29 33.33
CA PHE A 530 3.84 10.86 33.12
C PHE A 530 4.62 10.09 32.04
N TYR A 531 4.71 8.76 32.14
CA TYR A 531 5.39 7.93 31.13
C TYR A 531 4.71 8.02 29.76
N VAL A 532 3.37 8.11 29.75
CA VAL A 532 2.59 8.29 28.53
C VAL A 532 2.89 9.63 27.85
N ALA A 533 2.91 10.72 28.63
CA ALA A 533 3.21 12.04 28.10
C ALA A 533 4.61 12.11 27.46
N VAL A 534 5.61 11.53 28.15
CA VAL A 534 6.97 11.46 27.62
C VAL A 534 7.05 10.57 26.39
N GLY A 535 6.45 9.36 26.43
CA GLY A 535 6.41 8.42 25.31
C GLY A 535 5.66 9.00 24.10
N LEU A 536 4.55 9.68 24.34
CA LEU A 536 3.76 10.36 23.30
C LEU A 536 4.57 11.49 22.65
N ALA A 537 5.25 12.34 23.44
CA ALA A 537 6.09 13.42 22.90
C ALA A 537 7.22 12.87 22.02
N ILE A 538 7.95 11.85 22.51
CA ILE A 538 9.02 11.20 21.73
C ILE A 538 8.44 10.49 20.50
N GLY A 539 7.32 9.79 20.65
CA GLY A 539 6.65 9.08 19.57
C GLY A 539 6.14 10.01 18.48
N LEU A 540 5.53 11.14 18.85
CA LEU A 540 5.08 12.16 17.88
C LEU A 540 6.28 12.79 17.14
N ALA A 541 7.36 13.13 17.84
CA ALA A 541 8.58 13.64 17.22
C ALA A 541 9.20 12.60 16.25
N GLY A 542 9.28 11.34 16.68
CA GLY A 542 9.74 10.22 15.85
C GLY A 542 8.83 9.99 14.65
N ALA A 543 7.50 10.05 14.83
CA ALA A 543 6.54 9.93 13.74
C ALA A 543 6.69 11.06 12.72
N LEU A 544 6.83 12.32 13.16
CA LEU A 544 7.07 13.46 12.26
C LEU A 544 8.33 13.30 11.41
N ALA A 545 9.37 12.67 11.95
CA ALA A 545 10.60 12.38 11.21
C ALA A 545 10.41 11.22 10.22
N LEU A 546 9.84 10.10 10.68
CA LEU A 546 9.75 8.86 9.90
C LEU A 546 8.65 8.90 8.84
N THR A 547 7.53 9.62 9.07
CA THR A 547 6.44 9.73 8.08
C THR A 547 6.88 10.47 6.82
N ARG A 548 7.94 11.28 6.88
CA ARG A 548 8.57 11.87 5.69
C ARG A 548 9.14 10.82 4.72
N LEU A 549 9.54 9.65 5.23
CA LEU A 549 9.98 8.54 4.38
C LEU A 549 8.81 7.86 3.65
N MET A 550 7.58 8.09 4.11
CA MET A 550 6.35 7.53 3.55
C MET A 550 5.70 8.44 2.49
N THR A 551 6.25 9.62 2.19
CA THR A 551 5.65 10.58 1.24
C THR A 551 5.30 9.97 -0.10
N SER A 552 6.13 9.06 -0.62
CA SER A 552 5.88 8.37 -1.89
C SER A 552 4.75 7.32 -1.83
N LEU A 553 4.24 7.00 -0.64
CA LEU A 553 3.13 6.07 -0.41
C LEU A 553 1.82 6.79 -0.08
N LEU A 554 1.89 8.11 0.19
CA LEU A 554 0.74 8.91 0.58
C LEU A 554 0.18 9.62 -0.66
N PHE A 555 -1.14 9.52 -0.83
CA PHE A 555 -1.87 10.21 -1.88
C PHE A 555 -2.66 11.37 -1.27
N GLU A 556 -2.36 12.59 -1.70
CA GLU A 556 -3.02 13.85 -1.27
C GLU A 556 -3.14 14.04 0.26
N VAL A 557 -2.27 13.40 1.03
CA VAL A 557 -2.21 13.54 2.49
C VAL A 557 -0.83 14.05 2.89
N SER A 558 -0.81 15.12 3.68
CA SER A 558 0.45 15.61 4.24
C SER A 558 1.03 14.58 5.21
N PRO A 559 2.35 14.30 5.16
CA PRO A 559 3.02 13.46 6.16
C PRO A 559 2.87 13.98 7.60
N THR A 560 2.49 15.25 7.75
CA THR A 560 2.30 15.92 9.05
C THR A 560 0.83 16.27 9.31
N ASP A 561 -0.11 15.48 8.80
CA ASP A 561 -1.55 15.74 8.91
C ASP A 561 -2.04 15.86 10.36
N PRO A 562 -2.47 17.06 10.82
CA PRO A 562 -2.78 17.30 12.23
C PRO A 562 -3.93 16.43 12.76
N ALA A 563 -4.90 16.11 11.91
CA ALA A 563 -6.06 15.32 12.33
C ALA A 563 -5.67 13.87 12.64
N THR A 564 -4.77 13.28 11.83
CA THR A 564 -4.24 11.93 12.08
C THR A 564 -3.42 11.92 13.37
N PHE A 565 -2.51 12.87 13.56
CA PHE A 565 -1.69 12.94 14.78
C PHE A 565 -2.54 13.21 16.02
N GLY A 566 -3.56 14.05 15.94
CA GLY A 566 -4.51 14.29 17.02
C GLY A 566 -5.32 13.04 17.39
N ALA A 567 -5.82 12.30 16.41
CA ALA A 567 -6.56 11.06 16.61
C ALA A 567 -5.67 9.98 17.27
N VAL A 568 -4.42 9.85 16.83
CA VAL A 568 -3.44 8.92 17.42
C VAL A 568 -3.15 9.29 18.87
N ALA A 569 -2.87 10.56 19.15
CA ALA A 569 -2.63 11.02 20.52
C ALA A 569 -3.83 10.73 21.43
N PHE A 570 -5.03 11.06 20.98
CA PHE A 570 -6.26 10.78 21.71
C PHE A 570 -6.47 9.27 21.96
N GLY A 571 -6.28 8.44 20.93
CA GLY A 571 -6.42 6.98 21.01
C GLY A 571 -5.44 6.36 22.00
N VAL A 572 -4.17 6.78 22.00
CA VAL A 572 -3.15 6.29 22.93
C VAL A 572 -3.46 6.73 24.37
N ILE A 573 -3.87 7.98 24.59
CA ILE A 573 -4.28 8.47 25.90
C ILE A 573 -5.46 7.67 26.42
N LEU A 574 -6.49 7.44 25.60
CA LEU A 574 -7.68 6.68 25.97
C LEU A 574 -7.33 5.23 26.34
N ALA A 575 -6.55 4.56 25.49
CA ALA A 575 -6.10 3.18 25.73
C ALA A 575 -5.30 3.06 27.05
N THR A 576 -4.44 4.04 27.32
CA THR A 576 -3.66 4.10 28.55
C THR A 576 -4.51 4.34 29.79
N LEU A 577 -5.46 5.25 29.72
CA LEU A 577 -6.41 5.49 30.81
C LEU A 577 -7.17 4.22 31.17
N LEU A 578 -7.63 3.47 30.15
CA LEU A 578 -8.30 2.18 30.35
C LEU A 578 -7.35 1.13 30.98
N ALA A 579 -6.09 1.06 30.53
CA ALA A 579 -5.09 0.17 31.09
C ALA A 579 -4.76 0.47 32.57
N CYS A 580 -4.67 1.74 32.93
CA CYS A 580 -4.37 2.17 34.29
C CYS A 580 -5.59 2.07 35.22
N TYR A 581 -6.80 2.18 34.68
CA TYR A 581 -8.04 2.18 35.51
C TYR A 581 -8.26 0.87 36.27
N ILE A 582 -8.02 -0.27 35.60
CA ILE A 582 -8.25 -1.59 36.23
C ILE A 582 -7.35 -1.82 37.47
N PRO A 583 -6.00 -1.63 37.37
CA PRO A 583 -5.13 -1.73 38.55
C PRO A 583 -5.47 -0.70 39.63
N ALA A 584 -5.78 0.53 39.25
CA ALA A 584 -6.13 1.59 40.18
C ALA A 584 -7.42 1.28 40.95
N ARG A 585 -8.44 0.73 40.29
CA ARG A 585 -9.68 0.27 40.93
C ARG A 585 -9.44 -0.89 41.91
N ARG A 586 -8.52 -1.81 41.58
CA ARG A 586 -8.13 -2.88 42.49
C ARG A 586 -7.41 -2.33 43.72
N ALA A 587 -6.51 -1.37 43.55
CA ALA A 587 -5.81 -0.70 44.65
C ALA A 587 -6.76 0.00 45.62
N ALA A 588 -7.77 0.68 45.10
CA ALA A 588 -8.75 1.40 45.92
C ALA A 588 -9.71 0.48 46.72
N LYS A 589 -9.75 -0.83 46.42
CA LYS A 589 -10.57 -1.83 47.13
C LYS A 589 -9.78 -2.68 48.12
N VAL A 590 -8.51 -2.36 48.37
CA VAL A 590 -7.68 -3.09 49.32
C VAL A 590 -8.18 -2.84 50.75
N ASP A 591 -8.44 -3.92 51.50
CA ASP A 591 -8.81 -3.84 52.92
C ASP A 591 -7.59 -3.37 53.74
N PRO A 592 -7.69 -2.25 54.47
CA PRO A 592 -6.60 -1.72 55.29
C PRO A 592 -6.06 -2.72 56.32
N LEU A 593 -6.95 -3.56 56.87
CA LEU A 593 -6.56 -4.58 57.86
C LEU A 593 -5.71 -5.69 57.26
N VAL A 594 -6.02 -6.08 56.02
CA VAL A 594 -5.23 -7.08 55.29
C VAL A 594 -3.89 -6.49 54.84
N ALA A 595 -3.88 -5.22 54.40
CA ALA A 595 -2.66 -4.53 53.97
C ALA A 595 -1.63 -4.31 55.07
N LEU A 596 -2.07 -4.20 56.33
CA LEU A 596 -1.21 -4.03 57.50
C LEU A 596 -0.74 -5.38 58.12
N ARG A 597 -1.41 -6.50 57.82
CA ARG A 597 -1.07 -7.86 58.26
C ARG A 597 -0.10 -8.62 57.34
N TYR A 598 0.16 -8.12 56.14
CA TYR A 598 1.13 -8.74 55.27
C TYR A 598 2.56 -8.43 55.72
N GLU A 599 3.17 -9.38 56.51
CA GLU A 599 4.60 -9.48 56.77
C GLU A 599 5.35 -10.15 55.60
#